data_d4d3ef9b1cc945619097db8fb02e14ab
#
_entry.id   d4d3ef9b1cc945619097db8fb02e14ab
#
_cell.length_a   1.000
_cell.length_b   1.000
_cell.length_c   1.000
_cell.angle_alpha   90.00
_cell.angle_beta   90.00
_cell.angle_gamma   90.00
#
_symmetry.space_group_name_H-M   'P 1'
#
loop_
_entity.id
_entity.type
_entity.pdbx_description
1 polymer ?
#
loop_
_entity_poly.entity_id
_entity_poly.type
_entity_poly.pdbx_seq_one_letter_code
_entity_poly.pdbx_strand_id
1 'polypeptide(L)'
;MTDVQGKLQHLFNPRWQRWVRFDIAGLEHYPRTGPVILAGNHRSYFDFFVLAQLVRRGGRPIRMMAKKELFDVPVVGRICHAMGGIPVDRHFTRAIESYAAAIVALEAGEVVGMMPQGTIPRGDAFRGPVLKGKTGVARLAEASGAPVIPFGLWGTDVIWPREAKGPRIGPRHWRRPVTVRVRIGPPVQLPGGGAVADTAAIMAAIMDLLPPSSPLPPLPPP
;
A
#
# COMPACT_ATOMS: atom_id res chain seq x y z
N MET A 1 -19.79 -5.57 6.94
CA MET A 1 -18.45 -5.62 7.58
C MET A 1 -18.37 -6.93 8.33
N THR A 2 -17.53 -7.84 7.91
CA THR A 2 -17.34 -9.10 8.64
C THR A 2 -16.65 -8.80 9.98
N ASP A 3 -17.10 -9.43 11.05
CA ASP A 3 -16.61 -9.35 12.44
C ASP A 3 -15.07 -9.52 12.57
N VAL A 4 -14.44 -10.11 11.57
CA VAL A 4 -12.99 -10.36 11.48
C VAL A 4 -12.18 -9.07 11.24
N GLN A 5 -12.69 -8.11 10.47
CA GLN A 5 -11.99 -6.83 10.25
C GLN A 5 -12.00 -5.97 11.52
N GLY A 6 -13.09 -6.02 12.29
CA GLY A 6 -13.17 -5.39 13.62
C GLY A 6 -12.16 -6.00 14.60
N LYS A 7 -12.04 -7.33 14.61
CA LYS A 7 -11.08 -8.06 15.46
C LYS A 7 -9.63 -7.80 15.06
N LEU A 8 -9.32 -7.68 13.76
CA LEU A 8 -7.99 -7.31 13.30
C LEU A 8 -7.59 -5.88 13.70
N GLN A 9 -8.54 -4.95 13.81
CA GLN A 9 -8.27 -3.61 14.33
C GLN A 9 -7.80 -3.64 15.79
N HIS A 10 -8.23 -4.64 16.58
CA HIS A 10 -7.75 -4.85 17.94
C HIS A 10 -6.37 -5.52 18.01
N LEU A 11 -5.97 -6.29 16.99
CA LEU A 11 -4.62 -6.87 16.91
C LEU A 11 -3.53 -5.78 16.71
N PHE A 12 -3.92 -4.62 16.16
CA PHE A 12 -3.07 -3.43 16.07
C PHE A 12 -3.16 -2.60 17.36
N ASN A 13 -2.94 -3.29 18.50
CA ASN A 13 -3.01 -2.78 19.86
C ASN A 13 -2.20 -1.47 20.01
N PRO A 14 -2.74 -0.46 20.75
CA PRO A 14 -2.04 0.78 21.09
C PRO A 14 -0.64 0.61 21.71
N ARG A 15 -0.33 -0.57 22.27
CA ARG A 15 1.02 -0.87 22.78
C ARG A 15 2.10 -0.87 21.71
N TRP A 16 1.79 -1.26 20.46
CA TRP A 16 2.69 -1.15 19.33
C TRP A 16 2.87 0.29 18.85
N GLN A 17 1.85 1.14 19.06
CA GLN A 17 1.90 2.56 18.71
C GLN A 17 2.93 3.34 19.55
N ARG A 18 3.38 2.83 20.68
CA ARG A 18 4.45 3.47 21.46
C ARG A 18 5.81 3.43 20.76
N TRP A 19 6.01 2.48 19.85
CA TRP A 19 7.26 2.32 19.09
C TRP A 19 7.20 2.93 17.70
N VAL A 20 6.01 3.18 17.21
CA VAL A 20 5.77 3.75 15.89
C VAL A 20 4.81 4.93 16.02
N ARG A 21 5.23 6.06 15.50
CA ARG A 21 4.38 7.24 15.33
C ARG A 21 3.87 7.27 13.89
N PHE A 22 2.57 7.21 13.70
CA PHE A 22 1.95 7.38 12.38
C PHE A 22 1.56 8.85 12.17
N ASP A 23 2.23 9.50 11.24
CA ASP A 23 1.94 10.84 10.73
C ASP A 23 1.22 10.68 9.38
N ILE A 24 -0.11 10.76 9.41
CA ILE A 24 -0.97 10.56 8.24
C ILE A 24 -1.70 11.87 7.93
N ALA A 25 -1.56 12.36 6.70
CA ALA A 25 -2.25 13.54 6.20
C ALA A 25 -2.88 13.27 4.82
N GLY A 26 -3.84 14.10 4.42
CA GLY A 26 -4.58 13.95 3.17
C GLY A 26 -5.76 12.99 3.26
N LEU A 27 -6.24 12.63 4.46
CA LEU A 27 -7.40 11.74 4.63
C LEU A 27 -8.69 12.33 4.02
N GLU A 28 -8.74 13.63 3.79
CA GLU A 28 -9.80 14.33 3.07
C GLU A 28 -9.90 13.89 1.61
N HIS A 29 -8.80 13.42 1.02
CA HIS A 29 -8.77 12.87 -0.34
C HIS A 29 -9.19 11.40 -0.41
N TYR A 30 -9.35 10.73 0.74
CA TYR A 30 -9.80 9.35 0.79
C TYR A 30 -11.34 9.28 0.75
N PRO A 31 -11.96 8.90 -0.38
CA PRO A 31 -13.41 8.96 -0.54
C PRO A 31 -14.14 8.07 0.46
N ARG A 32 -15.20 8.58 1.05
CA ARG A 32 -16.03 7.87 2.03
C ARG A 32 -16.90 6.79 1.40
N THR A 33 -17.25 6.96 0.12
CA THR A 33 -18.16 6.08 -0.64
C THR A 33 -17.65 5.93 -2.07
N GLY A 34 -18.23 4.98 -2.81
CA GLY A 34 -17.91 4.72 -4.21
C GLY A 34 -16.62 3.93 -4.44
N PRO A 35 -16.38 3.51 -5.68
CA PRO A 35 -15.17 2.75 -6.04
C PRO A 35 -13.91 3.60 -5.91
N VAL A 36 -12.83 2.99 -5.45
CA VAL A 36 -11.52 3.64 -5.33
C VAL A 36 -10.41 2.65 -5.62
N ILE A 37 -9.46 3.04 -6.46
CA ILE A 37 -8.17 2.38 -6.58
C ILE A 37 -7.17 3.18 -5.74
N LEU A 38 -6.71 2.60 -4.63
CA LEU A 38 -5.71 3.22 -3.76
C LEU A 38 -4.32 2.74 -4.19
N ALA A 39 -3.52 3.64 -4.76
CA ALA A 39 -2.21 3.32 -5.33
C ALA A 39 -1.07 3.96 -4.55
N GLY A 40 -0.08 3.17 -4.12
CA GLY A 40 1.05 3.71 -3.35
C GLY A 40 2.37 3.00 -3.60
N ASN A 41 3.45 3.63 -3.13
CA ASN A 41 4.78 3.05 -3.21
C ASN A 41 4.96 1.91 -2.18
N HIS A 42 5.83 0.95 -2.51
CA HIS A 42 6.13 -0.20 -1.66
C HIS A 42 7.57 -0.11 -1.15
N ARG A 43 7.74 -0.07 0.17
CA ARG A 43 9.05 0.10 0.79
C ARG A 43 9.45 -1.04 1.73
N SER A 44 8.46 -1.71 2.34
CA SER A 44 8.72 -2.59 3.46
C SER A 44 7.61 -3.63 3.62
N TYR A 45 7.90 -4.73 4.30
CA TYR A 45 6.86 -5.63 4.80
C TYR A 45 5.97 -4.96 5.85
N PHE A 46 6.43 -3.88 6.47
CA PHE A 46 5.64 -3.09 7.43
C PHE A 46 4.55 -2.23 6.76
N ASP A 47 4.56 -2.06 5.45
CA ASP A 47 3.55 -1.27 4.71
C ASP A 47 2.13 -1.80 4.93
N PHE A 48 1.99 -3.10 5.18
CA PHE A 48 0.73 -3.72 5.54
C PHE A 48 0.09 -3.08 6.80
N PHE A 49 0.90 -2.76 7.81
CA PHE A 49 0.41 -2.11 9.03
C PHE A 49 -0.04 -0.67 8.78
N VAL A 50 0.57 0.00 7.80
CA VAL A 50 0.13 1.32 7.33
C VAL A 50 -1.26 1.24 6.73
N LEU A 51 -1.51 0.25 5.87
CA LEU A 51 -2.84 0.05 5.27
C LEU A 51 -3.91 -0.22 6.33
N ALA A 52 -3.59 -0.97 7.38
CA ALA A 52 -4.49 -1.16 8.51
C ALA A 52 -4.81 0.16 9.26
N GLN A 53 -3.84 1.08 9.37
CA GLN A 53 -4.08 2.42 9.91
C GLN A 53 -4.97 3.27 8.99
N LEU A 54 -4.82 3.13 7.66
CA LEU A 54 -5.70 3.81 6.69
C LEU A 54 -7.13 3.29 6.80
N VAL A 55 -7.34 1.97 6.89
CA VAL A 55 -8.66 1.36 7.14
C VAL A 55 -9.28 1.93 8.41
N ARG A 56 -8.51 1.97 9.51
CA ARG A 56 -9.01 2.44 10.81
C ARG A 56 -9.41 3.92 10.78
N ARG A 57 -8.63 4.77 10.11
CA ARG A 57 -8.87 6.24 10.08
C ARG A 57 -9.82 6.64 8.96
N GLY A 58 -9.76 5.96 7.82
CA GLY A 58 -10.60 6.20 6.66
C GLY A 58 -12.00 5.57 6.78
N GLY A 59 -12.17 4.61 7.69
CA GLY A 59 -13.46 3.96 7.96
C GLY A 59 -13.92 2.99 6.87
N ARG A 60 -13.04 2.65 5.90
CA ARG A 60 -13.38 1.74 4.79
C ARG A 60 -12.36 0.63 4.67
N PRO A 61 -12.79 -0.62 4.48
CA PRO A 61 -11.90 -1.73 4.20
C PRO A 61 -11.17 -1.52 2.87
N ILE A 62 -9.92 -1.98 2.81
CA ILE A 62 -9.08 -1.96 1.60
C ILE A 62 -8.82 -3.40 1.19
N ARG A 63 -9.26 -3.79 0.00
CA ARG A 63 -8.94 -5.09 -0.59
C ARG A 63 -7.62 -5.01 -1.33
N MET A 64 -6.53 -5.39 -0.66
CA MET A 64 -5.20 -5.34 -1.27
C MET A 64 -5.01 -6.44 -2.31
N MET A 65 -4.57 -6.04 -3.50
CA MET A 65 -4.04 -6.96 -4.48
C MET A 65 -2.63 -7.36 -4.06
N ALA A 66 -2.45 -8.61 -3.72
CA ALA A 66 -1.20 -9.14 -3.21
C ALA A 66 -0.82 -10.45 -3.91
N LYS A 67 0.48 -10.76 -3.93
CA LYS A 67 1.04 -11.96 -4.52
C LYS A 67 0.34 -13.21 -3.96
N LYS A 68 -0.13 -14.12 -4.84
CA LYS A 68 -0.89 -15.32 -4.46
C LYS A 68 -0.20 -16.15 -3.38
N GLU A 69 1.11 -16.32 -3.49
CA GLU A 69 1.88 -17.11 -2.55
C GLU A 69 1.87 -16.57 -1.10
N LEU A 70 1.50 -15.30 -0.90
CA LEU A 70 1.31 -14.75 0.46
C LEU A 70 0.06 -15.31 1.14
N PHE A 71 -0.94 -15.74 0.36
CA PHE A 71 -2.17 -16.32 0.88
C PHE A 71 -1.97 -17.76 1.36
N ASP A 72 -0.92 -18.44 0.89
CA ASP A 72 -0.55 -19.78 1.29
C ASP A 72 0.33 -19.82 2.56
N VAL A 73 0.88 -18.65 2.98
CA VAL A 73 1.70 -18.55 4.19
C VAL A 73 0.81 -18.61 5.44
N PRO A 74 1.03 -19.52 6.41
CA PRO A 74 0.14 -19.75 7.54
C PRO A 74 -0.16 -18.46 8.32
N VAL A 75 -0.19 -17.73 8.89
CA VAL A 75 -0.62 -16.50 9.59
C VAL A 75 -0.90 -15.38 8.59
N VAL A 76 0.02 -15.11 7.67
CA VAL A 76 -0.10 -14.02 6.66
C VAL A 76 -1.29 -14.27 5.75
N GLY A 77 -1.47 -15.50 5.27
CA GLY A 77 -2.60 -15.87 4.42
C GLY A 77 -3.94 -15.68 5.12
N ARG A 78 -4.05 -16.10 6.39
CA ARG A 78 -5.28 -15.85 7.17
C ARG A 78 -5.59 -14.36 7.28
N ILE A 79 -4.59 -13.51 7.46
CA ILE A 79 -4.76 -12.05 7.51
C ILE A 79 -5.18 -11.52 6.13
N CYS A 80 -4.53 -11.96 5.04
CA CYS A 80 -4.87 -11.56 3.69
C CYS A 80 -6.33 -11.93 3.35
N HIS A 81 -6.76 -13.15 3.65
CA HIS A 81 -8.14 -13.59 3.48
C HIS A 81 -9.13 -12.80 4.34
N ALA A 82 -8.81 -12.60 5.61
CA ALA A 82 -9.64 -11.86 6.55
C ALA A 82 -9.83 -10.38 6.15
N MET A 83 -8.85 -9.80 5.48
CA MET A 83 -8.94 -8.45 4.92
C MET A 83 -9.61 -8.41 3.54
N GLY A 84 -10.10 -9.53 3.02
CA GLY A 84 -10.68 -9.60 1.69
C GLY A 84 -9.67 -9.34 0.57
N GLY A 85 -8.40 -9.65 0.82
CA GLY A 85 -7.33 -9.47 -0.16
C GLY A 85 -7.59 -10.23 -1.46
N ILE A 86 -7.10 -9.71 -2.56
CA ILE A 86 -7.24 -10.29 -3.90
C ILE A 86 -5.91 -10.92 -4.29
N PRO A 87 -5.84 -12.26 -4.42
CA PRO A 87 -4.61 -12.93 -4.82
C PRO A 87 -4.28 -12.64 -6.29
N VAL A 88 -3.06 -12.20 -6.55
CA VAL A 88 -2.53 -11.95 -7.91
C VAL A 88 -1.61 -13.09 -8.30
N ASP A 89 -2.02 -13.84 -9.30
CA ASP A 89 -1.14 -14.79 -9.97
C ASP A 89 -0.38 -14.07 -11.09
N ARG A 90 0.91 -14.33 -11.22
CA ARG A 90 1.76 -13.69 -12.24
C ARG A 90 1.72 -14.41 -13.58
N HIS A 91 1.09 -15.58 -13.66
CA HIS A 91 0.85 -16.27 -14.91
C HIS A 91 -0.27 -15.54 -15.69
N PHE A 92 -0.03 -15.27 -16.96
CA PHE A 92 -0.87 -14.38 -17.80
C PHE A 92 -2.36 -14.71 -17.76
N THR A 93 -2.76 -15.98 -17.85
CA THR A 93 -4.17 -16.41 -17.83
C THR A 93 -4.85 -16.13 -16.47
N ARG A 94 -4.13 -16.29 -15.37
CA ARG A 94 -4.67 -16.09 -14.01
C ARG A 94 -4.58 -14.64 -13.55
N ALA A 95 -3.76 -13.83 -14.20
CA ALA A 95 -3.76 -12.38 -13.99
C ALA A 95 -5.11 -11.77 -14.38
N ILE A 96 -5.76 -12.28 -15.43
CA ILE A 96 -7.09 -11.85 -15.88
C ILE A 96 -8.12 -12.09 -14.78
N GLU A 97 -8.11 -13.26 -14.12
CA GLU A 97 -9.02 -13.58 -13.02
C GLU A 97 -8.84 -12.63 -11.82
N SER A 98 -7.59 -12.29 -11.49
CA SER A 98 -7.29 -11.34 -10.43
C SER A 98 -7.81 -9.94 -10.72
N TYR A 99 -7.76 -9.50 -11.99
CA TYR A 99 -8.33 -8.24 -12.43
C TYR A 99 -9.86 -8.28 -12.41
N ALA A 100 -10.47 -9.37 -12.85
CA ALA A 100 -11.93 -9.55 -12.77
C ALA A 100 -12.43 -9.42 -11.33
N ALA A 101 -11.77 -10.06 -10.36
CA ALA A 101 -12.12 -9.94 -8.96
C ALA A 101 -11.96 -8.52 -8.42
N ALA A 102 -10.96 -7.78 -8.90
CA ALA A 102 -10.77 -6.38 -8.53
C ALA A 102 -11.86 -5.47 -9.13
N ILE A 103 -12.26 -5.71 -10.38
CA ILE A 103 -13.34 -4.98 -11.04
C ILE A 103 -14.66 -5.20 -10.30
N VAL A 104 -15.02 -6.45 -9.99
CA VAL A 104 -16.22 -6.78 -9.20
C VAL A 104 -16.22 -6.05 -7.86
N ALA A 105 -15.09 -5.97 -7.17
CA ALA A 105 -14.98 -5.23 -5.92
C ALA A 105 -15.21 -3.71 -6.12
N LEU A 106 -14.66 -3.15 -7.19
CA LEU A 106 -14.86 -1.74 -7.52
C LEU A 106 -16.32 -1.46 -7.93
N GLU A 107 -16.95 -2.31 -8.72
CA GLU A 107 -18.38 -2.22 -9.08
C GLU A 107 -19.27 -2.27 -7.84
N ALA A 108 -18.87 -3.03 -6.81
CA ALA A 108 -19.54 -3.03 -5.51
C ALA A 108 -19.25 -1.77 -4.67
N GLY A 109 -18.54 -0.80 -5.21
CA GLY A 109 -18.18 0.44 -4.52
C GLY A 109 -17.10 0.28 -3.46
N GLU A 110 -16.29 -0.78 -3.53
CA GLU A 110 -15.23 -1.05 -2.56
C GLU A 110 -13.91 -0.33 -2.90
N VAL A 111 -12.95 -0.39 -1.99
CA VAL A 111 -11.58 0.11 -2.20
C VAL A 111 -10.65 -1.03 -2.55
N VAL A 112 -10.01 -0.94 -3.70
CA VAL A 112 -8.96 -1.87 -4.12
C VAL A 112 -7.61 -1.19 -3.96
N GLY A 113 -6.72 -1.79 -3.19
CA GLY A 113 -5.35 -1.30 -2.98
C GLY A 113 -4.34 -2.01 -3.88
N MET A 114 -3.46 -1.25 -4.50
CA MET A 114 -2.36 -1.76 -5.31
C MET A 114 -1.06 -1.01 -5.03
N MET A 115 0.05 -1.77 -5.11
CA MET A 115 1.39 -1.19 -5.16
C MET A 115 1.90 -1.31 -6.61
N PRO A 116 1.94 -0.22 -7.41
CA PRO A 116 2.27 -0.27 -8.83
C PRO A 116 3.64 -0.92 -9.13
N GLN A 117 4.57 -0.83 -8.20
CA GLN A 117 5.89 -1.47 -8.32
C GLN A 117 5.81 -3.02 -8.35
N GLY A 118 4.75 -3.60 -7.76
CA GLY A 118 4.49 -5.06 -7.71
C GLY A 118 5.46 -5.83 -6.82
N THR A 119 6.42 -5.18 -6.22
CA THR A 119 7.40 -5.72 -5.26
C THR A 119 8.05 -4.58 -4.49
N ILE A 120 8.64 -4.87 -3.33
CA ILE A 120 9.54 -3.93 -2.67
C ILE A 120 10.80 -3.84 -3.56
N PRO A 121 11.16 -2.65 -4.11
CA PRO A 121 12.34 -2.49 -4.94
C PRO A 121 13.64 -2.83 -4.21
N ARG A 122 14.74 -2.96 -4.95
CA ARG A 122 16.09 -3.22 -4.43
C ARG A 122 17.11 -2.23 -5.01
N GLY A 123 18.19 -2.02 -4.28
CA GLY A 123 19.30 -1.20 -4.76
C GLY A 123 18.88 0.18 -5.25
N ASP A 124 19.32 0.57 -6.41
CA ASP A 124 19.04 1.87 -7.00
C ASP A 124 17.55 2.09 -7.33
N ALA A 125 16.81 1.03 -7.65
CA ALA A 125 15.37 1.11 -7.85
C ALA A 125 14.59 1.47 -6.55
N PHE A 126 15.21 1.24 -5.38
CA PHE A 126 14.67 1.62 -4.08
C PHE A 126 15.09 3.03 -3.65
N ARG A 127 16.32 3.41 -4.00
CA ARG A 127 16.98 4.68 -3.58
C ARG A 127 16.93 5.77 -4.65
N GLY A 128 16.67 5.37 -5.89
CA GLY A 128 16.68 6.29 -7.03
C GLY A 128 15.56 7.34 -6.96
N PRO A 129 15.75 8.46 -7.66
CA PRO A 129 14.81 9.57 -7.66
C PRO A 129 13.52 9.23 -8.43
N VAL A 130 13.51 8.16 -9.22
CA VAL A 130 12.36 7.76 -10.04
C VAL A 130 11.89 6.37 -9.67
N LEU A 131 10.64 6.28 -9.19
CA LEU A 131 10.00 5.00 -8.94
C LEU A 131 9.33 4.50 -10.22
N LYS A 132 9.69 3.29 -10.64
CA LYS A 132 9.07 2.65 -11.81
C LYS A 132 7.84 1.85 -11.39
N GLY A 133 6.71 2.09 -12.05
CA GLY A 133 5.46 1.34 -11.90
C GLY A 133 5.21 0.39 -13.08
N LYS A 134 4.43 -0.66 -12.81
CA LYS A 134 3.83 -1.54 -13.81
C LYS A 134 2.47 -1.00 -14.21
N THR A 135 2.02 -1.28 -15.41
CA THR A 135 0.76 -0.76 -16.00
C THR A 135 -0.51 -1.30 -15.33
N GLY A 136 -0.40 -2.14 -14.32
CA GLY A 136 -1.53 -2.80 -13.70
C GLY A 136 -2.58 -1.86 -13.13
N VAL A 137 -2.16 -0.81 -12.43
CA VAL A 137 -3.10 0.17 -11.83
C VAL A 137 -3.82 0.96 -12.93
N ALA A 138 -3.08 1.41 -13.95
CA ALA A 138 -3.66 2.15 -15.09
C ALA A 138 -4.69 1.30 -15.83
N ARG A 139 -4.37 0.04 -16.13
CA ARG A 139 -5.31 -0.90 -16.76
C ARG A 139 -6.56 -1.16 -15.92
N LEU A 140 -6.40 -1.26 -14.60
CA LEU A 140 -7.54 -1.45 -13.71
C LEU A 140 -8.43 -0.19 -13.69
N ALA A 141 -7.82 1.00 -13.68
CA ALA A 141 -8.54 2.26 -13.74
C ALA A 141 -9.30 2.42 -15.06
N GLU A 142 -8.67 2.10 -16.19
CA GLU A 142 -9.28 2.11 -17.52
C GLU A 142 -10.48 1.14 -17.59
N ALA A 143 -10.32 -0.09 -17.10
CA ALA A 143 -11.37 -1.11 -17.17
C ALA A 143 -12.55 -0.86 -16.23
N SER A 144 -12.33 -0.23 -15.07
CA SER A 144 -13.36 -0.02 -14.04
C SER A 144 -13.94 1.40 -14.02
N GLY A 145 -13.28 2.38 -14.64
CA GLY A 145 -13.62 3.80 -14.50
C GLY A 145 -13.41 4.36 -13.10
N ALA A 146 -12.84 3.59 -12.17
CA ALA A 146 -12.67 4.01 -10.80
C ALA A 146 -11.53 5.03 -10.65
N PRO A 147 -11.69 6.08 -9.81
CA PRO A 147 -10.65 7.05 -9.56
C PRO A 147 -9.45 6.43 -8.87
N VAL A 148 -8.25 6.86 -9.26
CA VAL A 148 -6.98 6.47 -8.63
C VAL A 148 -6.61 7.51 -7.59
N ILE A 149 -6.54 7.10 -6.33
CA ILE A 149 -6.09 7.94 -5.21
C ILE A 149 -4.64 7.55 -4.89
N PRO A 150 -3.68 8.45 -5.08
CA PRO A 150 -2.28 8.16 -4.81
C PRO A 150 -2.00 8.29 -3.31
N PHE A 151 -1.10 7.47 -2.79
CA PHE A 151 -0.50 7.71 -1.48
C PHE A 151 1.01 7.46 -1.51
N GLY A 152 1.74 8.32 -0.82
CA GLY A 152 3.16 8.17 -0.56
C GLY A 152 3.41 7.74 0.88
N LEU A 153 4.28 6.75 1.08
CA LEU A 153 4.67 6.33 2.42
C LEU A 153 6.19 6.20 2.55
N TRP A 154 6.70 6.52 3.75
CA TRP A 154 8.12 6.33 4.07
C TRP A 154 8.36 6.17 5.58
N GLY A 155 9.54 5.61 5.91
CA GLY A 155 9.92 5.27 7.29
C GLY A 155 9.55 3.84 7.69
N THR A 156 8.81 3.09 6.89
CA THR A 156 8.48 1.68 7.14
C THR A 156 9.69 0.76 6.96
N ASP A 157 10.57 1.10 6.05
CA ASP A 157 11.82 0.42 5.77
C ASP A 157 12.81 0.46 6.95
N VAL A 158 12.73 1.47 7.80
CA VAL A 158 13.48 1.53 9.07
C VAL A 158 13.00 0.45 10.05
N ILE A 159 11.69 0.16 10.02
CA ILE A 159 11.05 -0.79 10.92
C ILE A 159 11.27 -2.23 10.45
N TRP A 160 10.98 -2.50 9.20
CA TRP A 160 11.11 -3.84 8.63
C TRP A 160 11.65 -3.77 7.21
N PRO A 161 12.97 -3.57 7.06
CA PRO A 161 13.59 -3.58 5.74
C PRO A 161 13.43 -4.94 5.07
N ARG A 162 13.41 -4.94 3.74
CA ARG A 162 13.18 -6.14 2.93
C ARG A 162 14.14 -7.29 3.25
N GLU A 163 15.38 -6.97 3.57
CA GLU A 163 16.44 -7.93 3.84
C GLU A 163 16.39 -8.52 5.25
N ALA A 164 15.57 -7.93 6.13
CA ALA A 164 15.46 -8.39 7.51
C ALA A 164 14.45 -9.53 7.66
N LYS A 165 14.80 -10.54 8.44
CA LYS A 165 13.93 -11.68 8.77
C LYS A 165 12.72 -11.28 9.63
N GLY A 166 12.72 -10.08 10.23
CA GLY A 166 11.65 -9.56 11.08
C GLY A 166 11.78 -8.07 11.37
N PRO A 167 10.81 -7.47 12.06
CA PRO A 167 10.85 -6.06 12.42
C PRO A 167 12.02 -5.76 13.36
N ARG A 168 12.69 -4.62 13.11
CA ARG A 168 13.81 -4.11 13.91
C ARG A 168 13.36 -3.12 14.99
N ILE A 169 12.19 -3.35 15.57
CA ILE A 169 11.65 -2.52 16.65
C ILE A 169 11.97 -3.17 17.99
N GLY A 170 12.38 -2.35 18.96
CA GLY A 170 12.72 -2.83 20.29
C GLY A 170 12.53 -1.75 21.38
N PRO A 171 12.87 -2.03 22.65
CA PRO A 171 12.64 -1.12 23.80
C PRO A 171 13.24 0.28 23.64
N ARG A 172 14.34 0.42 22.90
CA ARG A 172 14.95 1.72 22.57
C ARG A 172 14.00 2.69 21.85
N HIS A 173 13.01 2.15 21.13
CA HIS A 173 12.05 2.94 20.37
C HIS A 173 10.91 3.51 21.22
N TRP A 174 10.80 3.12 22.50
CA TRP A 174 9.82 3.72 23.41
C TRP A 174 10.09 5.19 23.70
N ARG A 175 11.37 5.57 23.77
CA ARG A 175 11.78 6.96 23.99
C ARG A 175 11.91 7.75 22.70
N ARG A 176 12.17 7.07 21.58
CA ARG A 176 12.32 7.67 20.26
C ARG A 176 11.58 6.81 19.23
N PRO A 177 10.25 6.95 19.13
CA PRO A 177 9.47 6.14 18.21
C PRO A 177 9.85 6.43 16.76
N VAL A 178 9.86 5.37 15.94
CA VAL A 178 10.07 5.53 14.50
C VAL A 178 8.84 6.22 13.91
N THR A 179 9.04 7.30 13.19
CA THR A 179 7.94 8.00 12.51
C THR A 179 7.72 7.39 11.13
N VAL A 180 6.54 6.84 10.93
CA VAL A 180 6.03 6.42 9.63
C VAL A 180 5.11 7.51 9.12
N ARG A 181 5.42 8.03 7.94
CA ARG A 181 4.64 9.10 7.31
C ARG A 181 3.88 8.59 6.13
N VAL A 182 2.64 9.06 6.01
CA VAL A 182 1.75 8.76 4.89
C VAL A 182 1.13 10.06 4.41
N ARG A 183 1.14 10.26 3.12
CA ARG A 183 0.46 11.37 2.47
C ARG A 183 -0.48 10.82 1.42
N ILE A 184 -1.75 11.23 1.46
CA ILE A 184 -2.77 10.85 0.49
C ILE A 184 -3.01 12.07 -0.37
N GLY A 185 -2.95 11.91 -1.69
CA GLY A 185 -3.18 12.98 -2.65
C GLY A 185 -4.59 12.98 -3.22
N PRO A 186 -4.94 14.03 -3.95
CA PRO A 186 -6.19 14.10 -4.71
C PRO A 186 -6.22 13.03 -5.80
N PRO A 187 -7.41 12.73 -6.38
CA PRO A 187 -7.53 11.81 -7.51
C PRO A 187 -6.58 12.19 -8.65
N VAL A 188 -5.85 11.20 -9.16
CA VAL A 188 -4.93 11.40 -10.27
C VAL A 188 -5.71 11.70 -11.55
N GLN A 189 -5.36 12.80 -12.22
CA GLN A 189 -5.87 13.07 -13.56
C GLN A 189 -5.10 12.20 -14.55
N LEU A 190 -5.78 11.18 -15.12
CA LEU A 190 -5.18 10.29 -16.07
C LEU A 190 -5.25 10.93 -17.46
N PRO A 191 -4.11 11.05 -18.20
CA PRO A 191 -4.09 11.70 -19.51
C PRO A 191 -4.86 10.93 -20.60
N GLY A 192 -5.17 9.64 -20.39
CA GLY A 192 -5.86 8.82 -21.37
C GLY A 192 -5.00 8.46 -22.59
N GLY A 193 -3.69 8.65 -22.49
CA GLY A 193 -2.72 8.30 -23.54
C GLY A 193 -2.31 6.83 -23.54
N GLY A 194 -3.12 5.96 -22.92
CA GLY A 194 -2.88 4.54 -22.77
C GLY A 194 -2.14 4.20 -21.47
N ALA A 195 -2.13 2.90 -21.14
CA ALA A 195 -1.68 2.40 -19.84
C ALA A 195 -0.26 2.83 -19.43
N VAL A 196 0.63 3.11 -20.37
CA VAL A 196 2.00 3.57 -20.06
C VAL A 196 2.00 5.01 -19.60
N ALA A 197 1.30 5.91 -20.33
CA ALA A 197 1.19 7.32 -19.99
C ALA A 197 0.46 7.50 -18.64
N ASP A 198 -0.64 6.78 -18.45
CA ASP A 198 -1.42 6.81 -17.21
C ASP A 198 -0.60 6.28 -16.02
N THR A 199 0.20 5.22 -16.24
CA THR A 199 1.13 4.73 -15.21
C THR A 199 2.16 5.79 -14.82
N ALA A 200 2.70 6.50 -15.80
CA ALA A 200 3.65 7.58 -15.52
C ALA A 200 3.02 8.70 -14.69
N ALA A 201 1.79 9.10 -14.98
CA ALA A 201 1.03 10.09 -14.20
C ALA A 201 0.76 9.60 -12.77
N ILE A 202 0.35 8.34 -12.60
CA ILE A 202 0.12 7.74 -11.27
C ILE A 202 1.43 7.72 -10.46
N MET A 203 2.54 7.30 -11.07
CA MET A 203 3.82 7.25 -10.38
C MET A 203 4.34 8.64 -10.04
N ALA A 204 4.17 9.64 -10.90
CA ALA A 204 4.50 11.03 -10.62
C ALA A 204 3.71 11.54 -9.41
N ALA A 205 2.38 11.34 -9.38
CA ALA A 205 1.53 11.72 -8.26
C ALA A 205 1.94 11.04 -6.93
N ILE A 206 2.36 9.77 -6.96
CA ILE A 206 2.90 9.09 -5.79
C ILE A 206 4.23 9.73 -5.36
N MET A 207 5.11 10.06 -6.30
CA MET A 207 6.42 10.66 -6.02
C MET A 207 6.30 12.05 -5.41
N ASP A 208 5.37 12.87 -5.89
CA ASP A 208 5.11 14.23 -5.37
C ASP A 208 4.66 14.22 -3.89
N LEU A 209 4.14 13.10 -3.41
CA LEU A 209 3.76 12.90 -2.02
C LEU A 209 4.91 12.43 -1.13
N LEU A 210 6.05 12.08 -1.71
CA LEU A 210 7.24 11.66 -0.97
C LEU A 210 8.12 12.88 -0.62
N PRO A 211 8.93 12.81 0.43
CA PRO A 211 9.88 13.90 0.70
C PRO A 211 10.84 14.05 -0.49
N PRO A 212 11.21 15.26 -0.85
CA PRO A 212 12.30 15.48 -1.80
C PRO A 212 13.49 14.62 -1.33
N SER A 213 14.14 13.93 -2.24
CA SER A 213 15.14 12.89 -2.01
C SER A 213 16.21 13.34 -1.02
N SER A 214 15.88 13.27 0.26
CA SER A 214 16.89 13.24 1.31
C SER A 214 17.52 11.85 1.29
N PRO A 215 18.83 11.75 1.32
CA PRO A 215 19.47 10.46 1.51
C PRO A 215 18.82 9.82 2.75
N LEU A 216 18.31 8.59 2.59
CA LEU A 216 17.87 7.81 3.74
C LEU A 216 18.99 7.86 4.78
N PRO A 217 18.69 8.15 6.05
CA PRO A 217 19.71 8.06 7.08
C PRO A 217 20.35 6.67 6.99
N PRO A 218 21.67 6.58 7.13
CA PRO A 218 22.35 5.29 7.10
C PRO A 218 21.66 4.38 8.11
N LEU A 219 21.46 3.12 7.71
CA LEU A 219 20.96 2.10 8.62
C LEU A 219 21.84 2.14 9.88
N PRO A 220 21.26 2.18 11.10
CA PRO A 220 22.07 2.05 12.30
C PRO A 220 22.85 0.74 12.19
N PRO A 221 24.09 0.71 12.67
CA PRO A 221 24.90 -0.51 12.67
C PRO A 221 24.17 -1.64 13.38
N PRO A 222 24.46 -2.90 13.00
CA PRO A 222 23.79 -4.08 13.51
C PRO A 222 23.85 -4.22 15.02
#